data_8f174cedeb471512409fc9864588ce14
#
_entry.id   8f174cedeb471512409fc9864588ce14
#
_cell.length_a   1.000
_cell.length_b   1.000
_cell.length_c   1.000
_cell.angle_alpha   90.00
_cell.angle_beta   90.00
_cell.angle_gamma   90.00
#
_symmetry.space_group_name_H-M   'P 1'
#
loop_
_entity.id
_entity.type
_entity.pdbx_description
1 polymer ?
#
loop_
_entity_poly.entity_id
_entity_poly.type
_entity_poly.pdbx_seq_one_letter_code
_entity_poly.pdbx_strand_id
1 'polypeptide(L)'
;MDTPSDESTDAEKPEDTTPSDSAQETPSTSGKQEIDPSTGKDKYQTDPVPDGKPAPAEPEDAEVDTSTKYTCTISITCKTILDNMDKVKESKKGIVPSDGIILDTTTVAFSEGESVFDVLQRTCRERGIHMESSWTPIYNSAYVEGIANLYEFDVGSQSGWMYKVNGWFPNYGCSRYALQQGDEICWMYTCVGLGEDIGGGYAAGG
;
A
#
# COMPACT_ATOMS: atom_id res chain seq x y z
N MET A 1 -51.40 -40.37 51.02
CA MET A 1 -52.35 -39.44 50.44
C MET A 1 -51.55 -38.39 49.71
N ASP A 2 -51.46 -38.38 48.54
CA ASP A 2 -51.94 -38.60 47.24
C ASP A 2 -50.87 -38.15 46.24
N THR A 3 -50.44 -39.06 45.44
CA THR A 3 -50.07 -38.74 44.07
C THR A 3 -51.35 -38.41 43.32
N PRO A 4 -51.40 -37.73 42.18
CA PRO A 4 -50.68 -38.09 40.96
C PRO A 4 -50.40 -36.97 39.98
N SER A 5 -49.77 -37.38 38.84
CA SER A 5 -49.96 -37.03 37.44
C SER A 5 -48.79 -36.26 36.84
N ASP A 6 -47.94 -36.94 36.15
CA ASP A 6 -47.70 -37.13 34.72
C ASP A 6 -48.28 -36.07 33.81
N GLU A 7 -47.42 -35.30 33.20
CA GLU A 7 -47.64 -34.74 31.85
C GLU A 7 -46.34 -34.46 31.12
N SER A 8 -46.18 -35.22 30.07
CA SER A 8 -45.25 -35.17 28.98
C SER A 8 -45.36 -33.84 28.24
N THR A 9 -44.24 -33.13 28.01
CA THR A 9 -44.14 -32.16 26.91
C THR A 9 -42.79 -32.27 26.26
N ASP A 10 -42.85 -32.76 25.09
CA ASP A 10 -42.18 -32.56 23.82
C ASP A 10 -40.92 -31.69 23.83
N ALA A 11 -39.80 -32.32 23.41
CA ALA A 11 -38.53 -31.66 23.18
C ALA A 11 -38.52 -31.00 21.81
N GLU A 12 -38.63 -29.69 21.77
CA GLU A 12 -38.33 -28.92 20.59
C GLU A 12 -36.79 -28.80 20.39
N LYS A 13 -36.35 -29.29 19.24
CA LYS A 13 -35.02 -29.21 18.69
C LYS A 13 -34.73 -27.75 18.35
N PRO A 14 -33.62 -27.12 18.80
CA PRO A 14 -33.22 -25.81 18.30
C PRO A 14 -32.72 -25.93 16.87
N GLU A 15 -33.32 -25.11 15.99
CA GLU A 15 -32.89 -24.93 14.62
C GLU A 15 -31.47 -24.30 14.57
N ASP A 16 -30.63 -24.94 13.79
CA ASP A 16 -29.29 -24.51 13.38
C ASP A 16 -29.42 -23.27 12.46
N THR A 17 -29.29 -22.07 13.03
CA THR A 17 -29.14 -20.85 12.25
C THR A 17 -27.67 -20.62 11.93
N THR A 18 -27.26 -21.10 10.78
CA THR A 18 -26.02 -20.73 10.10
C THR A 18 -25.97 -19.19 9.93
N PRO A 19 -24.93 -18.49 10.37
CA PRO A 19 -24.75 -17.10 10.00
C PRO A 19 -24.48 -17.03 8.51
N SER A 20 -25.34 -16.36 7.78
CA SER A 20 -25.13 -15.97 6.40
C SER A 20 -23.90 -15.03 6.36
N ASP A 21 -22.84 -15.54 5.79
CA ASP A 21 -21.66 -14.76 5.42
C ASP A 21 -22.08 -13.80 4.29
N SER A 22 -22.54 -12.62 4.67
CA SER A 22 -22.70 -11.52 3.72
C SER A 22 -21.32 -10.90 3.48
N ALA A 23 -20.60 -11.47 2.52
CA ALA A 23 -19.49 -10.79 1.90
C ALA A 23 -20.00 -9.43 1.37
N GLN A 24 -19.66 -8.38 2.07
CA GLN A 24 -19.92 -7.00 1.68
C GLN A 24 -19.01 -6.72 0.48
N GLU A 25 -19.58 -6.81 -0.71
CA GLU A 25 -18.90 -6.39 -1.93
C GLU A 25 -18.54 -4.89 -1.78
N THR A 26 -17.26 -4.60 -1.59
CA THR A 26 -16.76 -3.25 -1.66
C THR A 26 -16.90 -2.77 -3.11
N PRO A 27 -17.48 -1.60 -3.39
CA PRO A 27 -17.51 -1.07 -4.72
C PRO A 27 -16.06 -0.78 -5.17
N SER A 28 -15.55 -1.60 -6.06
CA SER A 28 -14.28 -1.38 -6.73
C SER A 28 -14.47 -0.23 -7.71
N THR A 29 -14.07 0.97 -7.33
CA THR A 29 -13.95 2.13 -8.22
C THR A 29 -12.65 2.03 -9.04
N SER A 30 -12.24 0.83 -9.40
CA SER A 30 -11.12 0.59 -10.28
C SER A 30 -11.56 0.88 -11.71
N GLY A 31 -11.24 2.06 -12.21
CA GLY A 31 -11.36 2.39 -13.63
C GLY A 31 -10.62 1.32 -14.47
N LYS A 32 -11.14 1.03 -15.64
CA LYS A 32 -10.46 0.12 -16.55
C LYS A 32 -9.28 0.86 -17.18
N GLN A 33 -8.05 0.35 -17.00
CA GLN A 33 -6.87 0.91 -17.65
C GLN A 33 -7.05 0.88 -19.19
N GLU A 34 -6.94 2.02 -19.85
CA GLU A 34 -6.98 2.13 -21.31
C GLU A 34 -5.56 1.99 -21.87
N ILE A 35 -5.32 0.92 -22.61
CA ILE A 35 -4.04 0.65 -23.23
C ILE A 35 -4.05 1.05 -24.70
N ASP A 36 -3.11 1.89 -25.11
CA ASP A 36 -2.85 2.23 -26.51
C ASP A 36 -2.25 1.01 -27.22
N PRO A 37 -2.94 0.46 -28.23
CA PRO A 37 -2.47 -0.73 -28.93
C PRO A 37 -1.16 -0.51 -29.71
N SER A 38 -0.76 0.74 -29.96
CA SER A 38 0.49 1.04 -30.69
C SER A 38 1.71 1.03 -29.78
N THR A 39 1.55 1.37 -28.50
CA THR A 39 2.64 1.44 -27.52
C THR A 39 2.60 0.28 -26.51
N GLY A 40 1.45 -0.36 -26.35
CA GLY A 40 1.22 -1.37 -25.32
C GLY A 40 1.11 -0.79 -23.90
N LYS A 41 1.01 0.53 -23.76
CA LYS A 41 0.99 1.25 -22.49
C LYS A 41 -0.22 2.18 -22.39
N ASP A 42 -0.55 2.63 -21.18
CA ASP A 42 -1.51 3.70 -21.02
C ASP A 42 -0.91 5.08 -21.39
N LYS A 43 -1.75 6.13 -21.35
CA LYS A 43 -1.32 7.51 -21.67
C LYS A 43 -0.18 8.03 -20.77
N TYR A 44 0.02 7.42 -19.62
CA TYR A 44 1.05 7.78 -18.65
C TYR A 44 2.18 6.74 -18.56
N GLN A 45 2.44 6.04 -19.64
CA GLN A 45 3.55 5.12 -19.82
C GLN A 45 3.52 3.89 -18.89
N THR A 46 2.34 3.57 -18.33
CA THR A 46 2.17 2.39 -17.48
C THR A 46 1.89 1.16 -18.34
N ASP A 47 2.65 0.11 -18.13
CA ASP A 47 2.37 -1.20 -18.73
C ASP A 47 1.04 -1.77 -18.20
N PRO A 48 0.40 -2.72 -18.93
CA PRO A 48 -0.81 -3.37 -18.45
C PRO A 48 -0.64 -3.93 -17.04
N VAL A 49 -1.61 -3.62 -16.19
CA VAL A 49 -1.64 -4.16 -14.84
C VAL A 49 -2.00 -5.64 -14.88
N PRO A 50 -1.33 -6.50 -14.11
CA PRO A 50 -1.65 -7.93 -14.03
C PRO A 50 -3.09 -8.19 -13.61
N ASP A 51 -3.68 -9.28 -14.10
CA ASP A 51 -5.04 -9.69 -13.75
C ASP A 51 -5.22 -9.79 -12.23
N GLY A 52 -6.33 -9.27 -11.74
CA GLY A 52 -6.67 -9.27 -10.31
C GLY A 52 -5.92 -8.23 -9.46
N LYS A 53 -5.15 -7.33 -10.09
CA LYS A 53 -4.55 -6.19 -9.41
C LYS A 53 -5.33 -4.90 -9.71
N PRO A 54 -5.36 -3.93 -8.78
CA PRO A 54 -6.04 -2.66 -9.00
C PRO A 54 -5.44 -1.92 -10.19
N ALA A 55 -6.30 -1.42 -11.08
CA ALA A 55 -5.88 -0.51 -12.14
C ALA A 55 -5.52 0.86 -11.54
N PRO A 56 -4.61 1.63 -12.17
CA PRO A 56 -4.30 2.97 -11.72
C PRO A 56 -5.54 3.88 -11.82
N ALA A 57 -5.75 4.72 -10.80
CA ALA A 57 -6.72 5.80 -10.79
C ALA A 57 -5.99 7.12 -11.00
N GLU A 58 -6.55 7.99 -11.85
CA GLU A 58 -5.90 9.25 -12.12
C GLU A 58 -6.18 10.24 -10.98
N PRO A 59 -5.16 10.91 -10.42
CA PRO A 59 -5.32 11.81 -9.28
C PRO A 59 -6.29 12.97 -9.54
N GLU A 60 -6.37 13.44 -10.79
CA GLU A 60 -7.31 14.49 -11.18
C GLU A 60 -8.78 14.06 -11.22
N ASP A 61 -9.03 12.75 -11.32
CA ASP A 61 -10.37 12.16 -11.36
C ASP A 61 -10.77 11.57 -9.99
N ALA A 62 -9.87 11.60 -9.00
CA ALA A 62 -10.13 11.05 -7.69
C ALA A 62 -11.08 11.95 -6.87
N GLU A 63 -12.24 11.42 -6.53
CA GLU A 63 -13.17 12.07 -5.61
C GLU A 63 -12.98 11.47 -4.21
N VAL A 64 -12.52 12.31 -3.25
CA VAL A 64 -12.33 11.86 -1.86
C VAL A 64 -13.62 12.07 -1.07
N ASP A 65 -14.27 10.97 -0.70
CA ASP A 65 -15.43 11.00 0.21
C ASP A 65 -14.99 10.96 1.67
N THR A 66 -14.99 12.13 2.31
CA THR A 66 -14.60 12.26 3.71
C THR A 66 -15.65 11.74 4.70
N SER A 67 -16.86 11.40 4.25
CA SER A 67 -17.91 10.82 5.08
C SER A 67 -17.70 9.32 5.33
N THR A 68 -17.05 8.64 4.40
CA THR A 68 -16.70 7.22 4.50
C THR A 68 -15.29 7.05 4.99
N LYS A 69 -15.10 6.27 6.06
CA LYS A 69 -13.79 5.98 6.66
C LYS A 69 -13.47 4.50 6.60
N TYR A 70 -12.30 4.23 6.06
CA TYR A 70 -11.68 2.92 6.01
C TYR A 70 -10.41 2.89 6.85
N THR A 71 -9.82 1.71 6.97
CA THR A 71 -8.51 1.53 7.62
C THR A 71 -7.58 0.73 6.73
N CYS A 72 -6.31 1.11 6.74
CA CYS A 72 -5.21 0.35 6.17
C CYS A 72 -4.07 0.28 7.18
N THR A 73 -3.05 -0.50 6.88
CA THR A 73 -1.79 -0.46 7.62
C THR A 73 -0.70 0.17 6.77
N ILE A 74 0.22 0.88 7.43
CA ILE A 74 1.41 1.44 6.79
C ILE A 74 2.64 1.14 7.61
N SER A 75 3.73 0.77 6.94
CA SER A 75 5.07 0.62 7.52
C SER A 75 6.12 1.26 6.63
N ILE A 76 7.23 1.72 7.24
CA ILE A 76 8.34 2.35 6.51
C ILE A 76 9.65 1.75 7.01
N THR A 77 10.43 1.16 6.11
CA THR A 77 11.66 0.45 6.46
C THR A 77 12.82 0.75 5.52
N CYS A 78 14.01 0.79 6.06
CA CYS A 78 15.27 0.92 5.32
C CYS A 78 16.26 -0.20 5.69
N LYS A 79 15.74 -1.40 6.00
CA LYS A 79 16.54 -2.55 6.46
C LYS A 79 17.66 -2.93 5.50
N THR A 80 17.44 -2.81 4.19
CA THR A 80 18.45 -3.08 3.16
C THR A 80 19.71 -2.22 3.31
N ILE A 81 19.57 -1.02 3.90
CA ILE A 81 20.72 -0.14 4.19
C ILE A 81 21.68 -0.79 5.19
N LEU A 82 21.17 -1.57 6.15
CA LEU A 82 22.03 -2.19 7.19
C LEU A 82 23.09 -3.13 6.58
N ASP A 83 22.75 -3.82 5.48
CA ASP A 83 23.66 -4.68 4.73
C ASP A 83 24.56 -3.91 3.74
N ASN A 84 24.37 -2.60 3.60
CA ASN A 84 25.05 -1.73 2.64
C ASN A 84 25.64 -0.46 3.29
N MET A 85 25.88 -0.48 4.60
CA MET A 85 26.39 0.68 5.37
C MET A 85 27.72 1.23 4.86
N ASP A 86 28.52 0.42 4.21
CA ASP A 86 29.76 0.83 3.56
C ASP A 86 29.55 1.76 2.36
N LYS A 87 28.40 1.64 1.69
CA LYS A 87 28.00 2.43 0.53
C LYS A 87 27.22 3.70 0.89
N VAL A 88 26.73 3.78 2.13
CA VAL A 88 25.95 4.93 2.61
C VAL A 88 26.83 6.18 2.63
N LYS A 89 26.30 7.30 2.10
CA LYS A 89 26.96 8.61 2.22
C LYS A 89 27.28 8.90 3.68
N GLU A 90 28.50 9.34 3.99
CA GLU A 90 28.99 9.52 5.35
C GLU A 90 28.06 10.40 6.21
N SER A 91 27.51 11.46 5.61
CA SER A 91 26.56 12.36 6.27
C SER A 91 25.21 11.72 6.63
N LYS A 92 24.91 10.53 6.10
CA LYS A 92 23.64 9.82 6.28
C LYS A 92 23.74 8.63 7.23
N LYS A 93 24.95 8.14 7.51
CA LYS A 93 25.14 6.96 8.37
C LYS A 93 24.51 7.10 9.75
N GLY A 94 24.60 8.29 10.33
CA GLY A 94 24.10 8.58 11.68
C GLY A 94 22.57 8.69 11.81
N ILE A 95 21.84 8.73 10.70
CA ILE A 95 20.38 8.84 10.71
C ILE A 95 19.68 7.51 10.36
N VAL A 96 20.43 6.49 9.95
CA VAL A 96 19.90 5.16 9.70
C VAL A 96 19.55 4.50 11.03
N PRO A 97 18.28 4.11 11.25
CA PRO A 97 17.89 3.38 12.46
C PRO A 97 18.66 2.05 12.57
N SER A 98 19.07 1.68 13.78
CA SER A 98 19.87 0.47 14.01
C SER A 98 19.16 -0.85 13.66
N ASP A 99 17.85 -0.85 13.61
CA ASP A 99 16.98 -1.95 13.21
C ASP A 99 16.42 -1.78 11.79
N GLY A 100 16.72 -0.64 11.13
CA GLY A 100 16.22 -0.28 9.82
C GLY A 100 14.72 0.02 9.77
N ILE A 101 14.08 0.29 10.92
CA ILE A 101 12.65 0.60 10.99
C ILE A 101 12.47 2.10 11.24
N ILE A 102 11.82 2.79 10.32
CA ILE A 102 11.46 4.21 10.45
C ILE A 102 10.07 4.34 11.05
N LEU A 103 9.14 3.49 10.62
CA LEU A 103 7.79 3.39 11.16
C LEU A 103 7.38 1.92 11.22
N ASP A 104 7.11 1.43 12.41
CA ASP A 104 6.48 0.12 12.60
C ASP A 104 5.11 0.08 11.96
N THR A 105 4.66 -1.15 11.61
CA THR A 105 3.31 -1.35 11.06
C THR A 105 2.27 -0.70 11.95
N THR A 106 1.61 0.28 11.39
CA THR A 106 0.65 1.13 12.10
C THR A 106 -0.67 1.16 11.33
N THR A 107 -1.77 0.93 12.05
CA THR A 107 -3.11 1.11 11.47
C THR A 107 -3.45 2.59 11.39
N VAL A 108 -3.90 3.02 10.23
CA VAL A 108 -4.30 4.41 9.95
C VAL A 108 -5.66 4.43 9.28
N ALA A 109 -6.45 5.46 9.58
CA ALA A 109 -7.71 5.69 8.90
C ALA A 109 -7.48 6.47 7.60
N PHE A 110 -8.28 6.17 6.59
CA PHE A 110 -8.31 6.94 5.35
C PHE A 110 -9.75 7.11 4.84
N SER A 111 -9.95 8.04 3.93
CA SER A 111 -11.24 8.28 3.28
C SER A 111 -11.30 7.55 1.95
N GLU A 112 -12.49 7.16 1.51
CA GLU A 112 -12.67 6.62 0.17
C GLU A 112 -12.10 7.58 -0.87
N GLY A 113 -11.38 7.07 -1.86
CA GLY A 113 -10.72 7.85 -2.90
C GLY A 113 -9.31 8.34 -2.56
N GLU A 114 -8.84 8.21 -1.32
CA GLU A 114 -7.45 8.54 -0.99
C GLU A 114 -6.47 7.51 -1.58
N SER A 115 -5.31 8.01 -2.01
CA SER A 115 -4.22 7.20 -2.56
C SER A 115 -3.20 6.76 -1.50
N VAL A 116 -2.31 5.84 -1.89
CA VAL A 116 -1.13 5.48 -1.08
C VAL A 116 -0.28 6.72 -0.74
N PHE A 117 -0.16 7.67 -1.68
CA PHE A 117 0.60 8.90 -1.46
C PHE A 117 -0.06 9.80 -0.39
N ASP A 118 -1.38 9.96 -0.43
CA ASP A 118 -2.10 10.78 0.54
C ASP A 118 -1.91 10.26 1.97
N VAL A 119 -2.03 8.94 2.13
CA VAL A 119 -1.82 8.29 3.42
C VAL A 119 -0.36 8.40 3.88
N LEU A 120 0.64 8.21 2.99
CA LEU A 120 2.04 8.40 3.34
C LEU A 120 2.29 9.83 3.82
N GLN A 121 1.85 10.82 3.03
CA GLN A 121 2.08 12.25 3.33
C GLN A 121 1.47 12.63 4.69
N ARG A 122 0.23 12.22 4.93
CA ARG A 122 -0.47 12.49 6.19
C ARG A 122 0.24 11.80 7.36
N THR A 123 0.57 10.52 7.22
CA THR A 123 1.25 9.73 8.26
C THR A 123 2.60 10.33 8.61
N CYS A 124 3.42 10.68 7.62
CA CYS A 124 4.72 11.31 7.85
C CYS A 124 4.57 12.64 8.60
N ARG A 125 3.62 13.49 8.20
CA ARG A 125 3.33 14.75 8.88
C ARG A 125 2.89 14.55 10.33
N GLU A 126 1.99 13.62 10.59
CA GLU A 126 1.46 13.34 11.94
C GLU A 126 2.52 12.73 12.86
N ARG A 127 3.45 11.96 12.32
CA ARG A 127 4.54 11.31 13.06
C ARG A 127 5.81 12.14 13.14
N GLY A 128 5.85 13.31 12.50
CA GLY A 128 7.06 14.15 12.45
C GLY A 128 8.20 13.52 11.65
N ILE A 129 7.88 12.65 10.70
CA ILE A 129 8.81 12.03 9.77
C ILE A 129 8.96 12.97 8.58
N HIS A 130 10.20 13.40 8.31
CA HIS A 130 10.50 14.20 7.13
C HIS A 130 10.23 13.41 5.85
N MET A 131 9.54 14.03 4.88
CA MET A 131 9.26 13.42 3.59
C MET A 131 9.32 14.48 2.49
N GLU A 132 9.99 14.17 1.39
CA GLU A 132 10.02 15.00 0.18
C GLU A 132 9.55 14.21 -1.03
N SER A 133 8.87 14.92 -1.92
CA SER A 133 8.34 14.37 -3.16
C SER A 133 8.26 15.44 -4.23
N SER A 134 8.32 15.04 -5.49
CA SER A 134 8.07 15.87 -6.65
C SER A 134 6.96 15.27 -7.52
N TRP A 135 6.37 16.09 -8.38
CA TRP A 135 5.39 15.63 -9.36
C TRP A 135 6.07 15.27 -10.68
N THR A 136 5.76 14.10 -11.22
CA THR A 136 6.30 13.63 -12.49
C THR A 136 5.19 13.59 -13.55
N PRO A 137 5.05 14.61 -14.40
CA PRO A 137 3.91 14.75 -15.33
C PRO A 137 3.77 13.60 -16.32
N ILE A 138 4.89 13.04 -16.80
CA ILE A 138 4.87 11.95 -17.79
C ILE A 138 4.25 10.66 -17.22
N TYR A 139 4.34 10.45 -15.91
CA TYR A 139 3.74 9.32 -15.20
C TYR A 139 2.47 9.70 -14.44
N ASN A 140 2.05 10.97 -14.50
CA ASN A 140 0.92 11.53 -13.77
C ASN A 140 0.93 11.15 -12.28
N SER A 141 2.09 11.20 -11.65
CA SER A 141 2.25 10.69 -10.29
C SER A 141 3.24 11.47 -9.45
N ALA A 142 3.01 11.47 -8.15
CA ALA A 142 4.01 11.86 -7.17
C ALA A 142 5.17 10.85 -7.16
N TYR A 143 6.38 11.37 -7.13
CA TYR A 143 7.62 10.63 -6.95
C TYR A 143 8.17 10.95 -5.56
N VAL A 144 8.36 9.94 -4.71
CA VAL A 144 8.88 10.10 -3.35
C VAL A 144 10.41 10.09 -3.42
N GLU A 145 11.01 11.25 -3.20
CA GLU A 145 12.45 11.47 -3.27
C GLU A 145 13.16 11.05 -1.98
N GLY A 146 12.52 11.27 -0.83
CA GLY A 146 13.13 10.98 0.47
C GLY A 146 12.12 10.78 1.59
N ILE A 147 12.44 9.89 2.53
CA ILE A 147 11.72 9.68 3.79
C ILE A 147 12.74 9.62 4.92
N ALA A 148 12.45 10.28 6.06
CA ALA A 148 13.34 10.36 7.23
C ALA A 148 14.75 10.86 6.90
N ASN A 149 14.87 11.80 5.96
CA ASN A 149 16.13 12.34 5.44
C ASN A 149 17.03 11.32 4.71
N LEU A 150 16.51 10.15 4.38
CA LEU A 150 17.15 9.19 3.48
C LEU A 150 16.55 9.38 2.08
N TYR A 151 17.40 9.75 1.13
CA TYR A 151 17.00 10.11 -0.23
C TYR A 151 17.43 9.05 -1.23
N GLU A 152 16.84 9.10 -2.40
CA GLU A 152 17.36 8.38 -3.55
C GLU A 152 18.85 8.66 -3.74
N PHE A 153 19.61 7.68 -4.21
CA PHE A 153 21.05 7.75 -4.44
C PHE A 153 21.94 7.96 -3.19
N ASP A 154 21.38 7.82 -1.96
CA ASP A 154 22.18 7.92 -0.74
C ASP A 154 23.03 6.66 -0.48
N VAL A 155 22.71 5.54 -1.14
CA VAL A 155 23.41 4.25 -1.00
C VAL A 155 23.94 3.74 -2.36
N GLY A 156 23.86 4.56 -3.41
CA GLY A 156 24.31 4.21 -4.76
C GLY A 156 23.30 4.61 -5.82
N SER A 157 23.70 4.53 -7.08
CA SER A 157 22.93 5.07 -8.23
C SER A 157 21.61 4.35 -8.52
N GLN A 158 21.35 3.23 -7.88
CA GLN A 158 20.10 2.46 -8.03
C GLN A 158 19.30 2.37 -6.73
N SER A 159 19.66 3.20 -5.73
CA SER A 159 18.98 3.21 -4.45
C SER A 159 17.86 4.25 -4.40
N GLY A 160 16.81 3.96 -3.66
CA GLY A 160 15.66 4.84 -3.51
C GLY A 160 14.48 4.19 -2.79
N TRP A 161 13.36 4.87 -2.80
CA TRP A 161 12.15 4.42 -2.15
C TRP A 161 11.21 3.72 -3.13
N MET A 162 10.68 2.59 -2.68
CA MET A 162 9.65 1.82 -3.38
C MET A 162 8.49 1.50 -2.43
N TYR A 163 7.30 1.34 -3.00
CA TYR A 163 6.14 0.92 -2.22
C TYR A 163 5.57 -0.39 -2.74
N LYS A 164 4.98 -1.16 -1.85
CA LYS A 164 4.14 -2.30 -2.21
C LYS A 164 2.83 -2.25 -1.42
N VAL A 165 1.80 -2.83 -1.98
CA VAL A 165 0.51 -3.01 -1.32
C VAL A 165 0.10 -4.48 -1.42
N ASN A 166 -0.26 -5.06 -0.29
CA ASN A 166 -0.64 -6.48 -0.18
C ASN A 166 0.42 -7.41 -0.82
N GLY A 167 1.71 -7.11 -0.61
CA GLY A 167 2.84 -7.86 -1.13
C GLY A 167 3.17 -7.65 -2.61
N TRP A 168 2.36 -6.88 -3.34
CA TRP A 168 2.61 -6.57 -4.75
C TRP A 168 3.26 -5.18 -4.90
N PHE A 169 4.25 -5.08 -5.80
CA PHE A 169 4.85 -3.81 -6.22
C PHE A 169 4.10 -3.29 -7.44
N PRO A 170 3.25 -2.25 -7.30
CA PRO A 170 2.56 -1.67 -8.44
C PRO A 170 3.54 -1.11 -9.48
N ASN A 171 3.22 -1.29 -10.75
CA ASN A 171 4.00 -0.75 -11.87
C ASN A 171 3.60 0.69 -12.25
N TYR A 172 2.99 1.41 -11.32
CA TYR A 172 2.60 2.82 -11.45
C TYR A 172 2.83 3.56 -10.14
N GLY A 173 2.79 4.90 -10.20
CA GLY A 173 3.14 5.74 -9.06
C GLY A 173 2.10 5.72 -7.94
N CYS A 174 2.56 5.98 -6.72
CA CYS A 174 1.79 5.82 -5.48
C CYS A 174 0.57 6.74 -5.36
N SER A 175 0.53 7.86 -6.06
CA SER A 175 -0.65 8.74 -6.10
C SER A 175 -1.74 8.25 -7.05
N ARG A 176 -1.46 7.20 -7.83
CA ARG A 176 -2.41 6.54 -8.72
C ARG A 176 -2.95 5.22 -8.14
N TYR A 177 -2.51 4.83 -6.95
CA TYR A 177 -3.05 3.66 -6.26
C TYR A 177 -4.17 4.10 -5.32
N ALA A 178 -5.42 3.89 -5.71
CA ALA A 178 -6.59 4.13 -4.86
C ALA A 178 -6.70 3.02 -3.80
N LEU A 179 -6.66 3.43 -2.53
CA LEU A 179 -6.66 2.50 -1.40
C LEU A 179 -8.00 1.82 -1.20
N GLN A 180 -7.95 0.59 -0.70
CA GLN A 180 -9.10 -0.20 -0.31
C GLN A 180 -9.04 -0.58 1.18
N GLN A 181 -10.21 -0.87 1.76
CA GLN A 181 -10.31 -1.31 3.15
C GLN A 181 -9.39 -2.51 3.41
N GLY A 182 -8.52 -2.37 4.40
CA GLY A 182 -7.62 -3.44 4.83
C GLY A 182 -6.32 -3.55 4.06
N ASP A 183 -6.02 -2.63 3.14
CA ASP A 183 -4.75 -2.63 2.42
C ASP A 183 -3.54 -2.56 3.38
N GLU A 184 -2.50 -3.30 3.03
CA GLU A 184 -1.22 -3.32 3.75
C GLU A 184 -0.16 -2.60 2.93
N ILE A 185 0.16 -1.34 3.29
CA ILE A 185 1.15 -0.51 2.62
C ILE A 185 2.52 -0.74 3.27
N CYS A 186 3.54 -1.01 2.46
CA CYS A 186 4.91 -1.07 2.92
C CYS A 186 5.81 -0.20 2.03
N TRP A 187 6.42 0.83 2.63
CA TRP A 187 7.47 1.61 2.01
C TRP A 187 8.82 1.02 2.37
N MET A 188 9.64 0.77 1.36
CA MET A 188 10.93 0.10 1.52
C MET A 188 12.01 0.86 0.77
N TYR A 189 13.16 1.05 1.43
CA TYR A 189 14.34 1.56 0.76
C TYR A 189 15.04 0.39 0.06
N THR A 190 15.34 0.54 -1.24
CA THR A 190 16.14 -0.40 -2.03
C THR A 190 17.55 0.15 -2.22
N CYS A 191 18.55 -0.69 -2.17
CA CYS A 191 19.95 -0.35 -2.40
C CYS A 191 20.51 -0.92 -3.70
N VAL A 192 19.87 -1.95 -4.26
CA VAL A 192 20.37 -2.71 -5.41
C VAL A 192 19.27 -2.96 -6.42
N GLY A 193 19.61 -2.80 -7.71
CA GLY A 193 18.80 -3.30 -8.83
C GLY A 193 17.40 -2.70 -8.96
N LEU A 194 17.18 -1.49 -8.44
CA LEU A 194 15.85 -0.86 -8.48
C LEU A 194 14.75 -1.76 -7.87
N GLY A 195 15.05 -2.39 -6.73
CA GLY A 195 14.12 -3.22 -6.00
C GLY A 195 14.45 -4.71 -5.92
N GLU A 196 15.52 -5.19 -6.54
CA GLU A 196 15.91 -6.60 -6.48
C GLU A 196 16.10 -7.10 -5.04
N ASP A 197 16.73 -6.30 -4.19
CA ASP A 197 17.03 -6.61 -2.79
C ASP A 197 15.79 -6.59 -1.87
N ILE A 198 14.65 -6.15 -2.36
CA ILE A 198 13.36 -6.15 -1.65
C ILE A 198 12.29 -7.01 -2.31
N GLY A 199 12.68 -7.76 -3.36
CA GLY A 199 11.76 -8.63 -4.12
C GLY A 199 10.85 -7.89 -5.09
N GLY A 200 11.18 -6.64 -5.42
CA GLY A 200 10.40 -5.77 -6.32
C GLY A 200 11.10 -5.50 -7.65
N GLY A 201 12.17 -6.23 -7.98
CA GLY A 201 12.91 -6.02 -9.22
C GLY A 201 11.97 -5.96 -10.41
N TYR A 202 12.10 -4.94 -11.24
CA TYR A 202 11.47 -4.95 -12.56
C TYR A 202 11.95 -6.20 -13.26
N ALA A 203 11.05 -7.13 -13.53
CA ALA A 203 11.32 -8.15 -14.54
C ALA A 203 11.64 -7.35 -15.80
N ALA A 204 12.93 -7.33 -16.16
CA ALA A 204 13.34 -6.81 -17.44
C ALA A 204 12.53 -7.59 -18.44
N GLY A 205 11.57 -6.90 -19.07
CA GLY A 205 10.73 -7.51 -20.07
C GLY A 205 11.64 -8.10 -21.12
N GLY A 206 11.58 -9.44 -21.22
CA GLY A 206 12.19 -10.16 -22.32
C GLY A 206 11.44 -9.92 -23.61
#